data_acf2c940a8ec9d22a6e03901ced2bab1
#
_entry.id   acf2c940a8ec9d22a6e03901ced2bab1
#
_cell.length_a   1.000
_cell.length_b   1.000
_cell.length_c   1.000
_cell.angle_alpha   90.00
_cell.angle_beta   90.00
_cell.angle_gamma   90.00
#
_symmetry.space_group_name_H-M   'P 1'
#
loop_
_entity.id
_entity.type
_entity.pdbx_description
1 polymer ?
#
loop_
_entity_poly.entity_id
_entity_poly.type
_entity_poly.pdbx_seq_one_letter_code
_entity_poly.pdbx_strand_id
1 'polypeptide(L)' 'QLLIYDDNADFLSEINCPKGYIFVSLKNCAGHIMVVAQGINDLTRDSFGRNDWNFEINFENFYVERKSITQ' A
#
# COMPACT_ATOMS: atom_id res chain seq x y z
N GLN A 1 -7.69 -5.28 2.82
CA GLN A 1 -8.31 -5.07 1.51
C GLN A 1 -8.63 -3.60 1.32
N LEU A 2 -8.32 -3.05 0.16
CA LEU A 2 -8.51 -1.64 -0.16
C LEU A 2 -9.58 -1.52 -1.26
N LEU A 3 -10.63 -0.73 -0.98
CA LEU A 3 -11.70 -0.49 -1.95
C LEU A 3 -11.49 0.88 -2.61
N ILE A 4 -11.64 0.94 -3.92
CA ILE A 4 -11.44 2.15 -4.71
C ILE A 4 -12.78 2.60 -5.27
N TYR A 5 -13.13 3.87 -5.04
CA TYR A 5 -14.33 4.52 -5.52
C TYR A 5 -13.96 5.77 -6.32
N ASP A 6 -14.82 6.15 -7.27
CA ASP A 6 -14.64 7.41 -8.00
C ASP A 6 -15.26 8.58 -7.20
N ASP A 7 -15.22 9.80 -7.80
CA ASP A 7 -15.74 11.00 -7.16
C ASP A 7 -17.26 10.98 -6.95
N ASN A 8 -17.97 10.10 -7.64
CA ASN A 8 -19.42 9.92 -7.50
C ASN A 8 -19.77 8.79 -6.52
N ALA A 9 -18.77 8.25 -5.83
CA ALA A 9 -18.89 7.12 -4.92
C ALA A 9 -19.30 5.81 -5.62
N ASP A 10 -19.04 5.70 -6.91
CA ASP A 10 -19.21 4.45 -7.64
C ASP A 10 -17.99 3.55 -7.45
N PHE A 11 -18.22 2.29 -7.18
CA PHE A 11 -17.15 1.32 -6.96
C PHE A 11 -16.38 1.06 -8.25
N LEU A 12 -15.05 1.22 -8.21
CA LEU A 12 -14.16 0.97 -9.34
C LEU A 12 -13.45 -0.36 -9.24
N SER A 13 -12.82 -0.63 -8.11
CA SER A 13 -12.02 -1.83 -7.95
C SER A 13 -11.66 -2.09 -6.50
N GLU A 14 -11.17 -3.28 -6.26
CA GLU A 14 -10.64 -3.68 -4.97
C GLU A 14 -9.17 -4.08 -5.14
N ILE A 15 -8.33 -3.66 -4.20
CA ILE A 15 -6.91 -3.99 -4.21
C ILE A 15 -6.64 -4.91 -3.03
N ASN A 16 -6.17 -6.11 -3.32
CA ASN A 16 -5.80 -7.08 -2.29
C ASN A 16 -4.43 -6.73 -1.73
N CYS A 17 -4.25 -7.00 -0.44
CA CYS A 17 -2.97 -6.81 0.20
C CYS A 17 -1.95 -7.78 -0.41
N PRO A 18 -0.74 -7.31 -0.76
CA PRO A 18 0.31 -8.21 -1.26
C PRO A 18 0.62 -9.31 -0.26
N LYS A 19 0.99 -10.47 -0.75
CA LYS A 19 1.35 -11.61 0.09
C LYS A 19 2.51 -11.23 1.03
N GLY A 20 2.33 -11.50 2.30
CA GLY A 20 3.34 -11.21 3.32
C GLY A 20 3.18 -9.84 3.98
N TYR A 21 2.11 -9.10 3.68
CA TYR A 21 1.87 -7.76 4.22
C TYR A 21 0.45 -7.62 4.73
N ILE A 22 0.25 -6.61 5.59
CA ILE A 22 -1.06 -6.18 6.07
C ILE A 22 -1.17 -4.69 5.81
N PHE A 23 -2.26 -4.21 5.20
CA PHE A 23 -2.50 -2.78 5.05
C PHE A 23 -2.78 -2.14 6.41
N VAL A 24 -2.11 -1.02 6.69
CA VAL A 24 -2.21 -0.32 7.96
C VAL A 24 -2.93 1.00 7.83
N SER A 25 -2.55 1.84 6.83
CA SER A 25 -3.13 3.16 6.68
C SER A 25 -2.90 3.69 5.27
N LEU A 26 -3.56 4.81 4.96
CA LEU A 26 -3.30 5.60 3.76
C LEU A 26 -2.47 6.81 4.12
N LYS A 27 -1.66 7.28 3.18
CA LYS A 27 -0.79 8.42 3.38
C LYS A 27 -0.76 9.25 2.09
N ASN A 28 -0.83 10.56 2.21
CA ASN A 28 -0.68 11.46 1.07
C ASN A 28 0.74 12.03 1.08
N CYS A 29 1.51 11.71 0.04
CA CYS A 29 2.88 12.19 -0.11
C CYS A 29 2.99 13.00 -1.39
N ALA A 30 3.09 14.33 -1.27
CA ALA A 30 3.30 15.24 -2.40
C ALA A 30 2.26 15.03 -3.52
N GLY A 31 1.00 14.85 -3.15
CA GLY A 31 -0.09 14.63 -4.10
C GLY A 31 -0.29 13.20 -4.55
N HIS A 32 0.57 12.29 -4.11
CA HIS A 32 0.44 10.86 -4.40
C HIS A 32 -0.16 10.13 -3.20
N ILE A 33 -1.15 9.30 -3.45
CA ILE A 33 -1.73 8.47 -2.39
C ILE A 33 -0.91 7.19 -2.27
N MET A 34 -0.38 6.97 -1.08
CA MET A 34 0.41 5.79 -0.74
C MET A 34 -0.35 4.95 0.27
N VAL A 35 -0.12 3.66 0.24
CA VAL A 35 -0.62 2.74 1.27
C VAL A 35 0.55 2.33 2.13
N VAL A 36 0.39 2.44 3.44
CA VAL A 36 1.37 1.88 4.38
C VAL A 36 0.97 0.46 4.69
N ALA A 37 1.88 -0.48 4.48
CA ALA A 37 1.66 -1.88 4.78
C ALA A 37 2.80 -2.42 5.62
N GLN A 38 2.46 -3.23 6.61
CA GLN A 38 3.44 -3.87 7.49
C GLN A 38 3.69 -5.30 7.02
N GLY A 39 4.97 -5.67 6.95
CA GLY A 39 5.34 -7.06 6.69
C GLY A 39 5.02 -7.94 7.88
N ILE A 40 4.54 -9.15 7.61
CA ILE A 40 4.11 -10.07 8.67
C ILE A 40 5.17 -11.12 9.03
N ASN A 41 6.34 -11.07 8.39
CA ASN A 41 7.44 -11.97 8.71
C ASN A 41 8.78 -11.27 8.48
N ASP A 42 9.87 -11.95 8.83
CA ASP A 42 11.21 -11.38 8.76
C ASP A 42 11.77 -11.28 7.34
N LEU A 43 11.17 -11.97 6.37
CA LEU A 43 11.65 -11.96 4.99
C LEU A 43 11.45 -10.61 4.30
N THR A 44 10.53 -9.80 4.82
CA THR A 44 10.22 -8.48 4.25
C THR A 44 10.92 -7.33 4.96
N ARG A 45 11.70 -7.60 6.02
CA ARG A 45 12.44 -6.56 6.75
C ARG A 45 13.59 -6.01 5.92
N ASP A 46 13.88 -4.72 6.12
CA ASP A 46 15.08 -4.13 5.53
C ASP A 46 16.34 -4.51 6.34
N SER A 47 17.50 -3.99 5.93
CA SER A 47 18.77 -4.29 6.58
C SER A 47 18.87 -3.76 8.02
N PHE A 48 17.96 -2.87 8.42
CA PHE A 48 17.90 -2.31 9.77
C PHE A 48 16.76 -2.90 10.61
N GLY A 49 16.10 -3.93 10.10
CA GLY A 49 15.00 -4.60 10.81
C GLY A 49 13.64 -3.90 10.69
N ARG A 50 13.54 -2.83 9.89
CA ARG A 50 12.27 -2.13 9.68
C ARG A 50 11.39 -2.90 8.71
N ASN A 51 10.09 -2.84 8.93
CA ASN A 51 9.15 -3.65 8.16
C ASN A 51 7.82 -2.94 7.84
N ASP A 52 7.78 -1.62 7.98
CA ASP A 52 6.65 -0.80 7.56
C ASP A 52 7.01 -0.13 6.23
N TRP A 53 6.22 -0.41 5.20
CA TRP A 53 6.56 -0.04 3.84
C TRP A 53 5.52 0.86 3.22
N ASN A 54 5.97 1.83 2.42
CA ASN A 54 5.11 2.61 1.55
C ASN A 54 4.92 1.88 0.24
N PHE A 55 3.66 1.70 -0.16
CA PHE A 55 3.30 1.15 -1.46
C PHE A 55 2.61 2.23 -2.27
N GLU A 56 2.97 2.37 -3.53
CA GLU A 56 2.30 3.27 -4.46
C GLU A 56 1.14 2.53 -5.13
N ILE A 57 -0.01 3.20 -5.22
CA ILE A 57 -1.19 2.65 -5.89
C ILE A 57 -1.11 2.98 -7.36
N ASN A 58 -1.19 1.96 -8.22
CA ASN A 58 -1.33 2.16 -9.66
C ASN A 58 -2.82 2.14 -10.02
N PHE A 59 -3.36 3.30 -10.42
CA PHE A 59 -4.77 3.43 -10.72
C PHE A 59 -5.16 2.97 -12.13
N GLU A 60 -4.19 2.62 -12.97
CA GLU A 60 -4.48 2.07 -14.30
C GLU A 60 -4.85 0.60 -14.23
N ASN A 61 -4.21 -0.16 -13.35
CA ASN A 61 -4.42 -1.60 -13.23
C ASN A 61 -4.79 -2.03 -11.81
N PHE A 62 -4.93 -1.09 -10.90
CA PHE A 62 -5.42 -1.30 -9.52
C PHE A 62 -4.61 -2.32 -8.73
N TYR A 63 -3.29 -2.17 -8.73
CA TYR A 63 -2.46 -2.89 -7.79
C TYR A 63 -1.44 -1.95 -7.14
N VAL A 64 -0.72 -2.46 -6.14
CA VAL A 64 0.23 -1.67 -5.38
C VAL A 64 1.65 -2.17 -5.63
N GLU A 65 2.61 -1.25 -5.55
CA GLU A 65 4.02 -1.54 -5.74
C GLU A 65 4.81 -1.00 -4.56
N ARG A 66 5.66 -1.84 -3.96
CA ARG A 66 6.50 -1.43 -2.83
C ARG A 66 7.54 -0.42 -3.28
N LYS A 67 7.65 0.68 -2.56
CA LYS A 67 8.60 1.78 -2.88
C LYS A 67 9.68 1.94 -1.83
N SER A 68 9.32 2.19 -0.59
CA SER A 68 10.30 2.57 0.43
C SER A 68 9.79 2.22 1.83
N ILE A 69 10.71 2.25 2.80
CA ILE A 69 10.34 2.13 4.21
C ILE A 69 9.61 3.41 4.63
N THR A 70 8.52 3.23 5.40
CA THR A 70 7.79 4.33 6.03
C THR A 70 8.59 4.87 7.21
N GLN A 71 8.71 6.16 7.26
CA GLN A 71 9.40 6.84 8.38
C GLN A 71 8.42 7.57 9.27
#